data_fe385a4e71e8a922091867a3f28644a4
#
_entry.id   fe385a4e71e8a922091867a3f28644a4
#
_cell.length_a   1.000
_cell.length_b   1.000
_cell.length_c   1.000
_cell.angle_alpha   90.00
_cell.angle_beta   90.00
_cell.angle_gamma   90.00
#
_symmetry.space_group_name_H-M   'P 1'
#
loop_
_entity.id
_entity.type
_entity.pdbx_description
1 polymer ?
#
loop_
_entity_poly.entity_id
_entity_poly.type
_entity_poly.pdbx_seq_one_letter_code
_entity_poly.pdbx_strand_id
1 'polypeptide(L)'
;MPHDIDHNTAAQRRTSKLLAAMAIFICLGIVAYIILTLLVNRQTPANPDTHFDAENGISVDYESAIWPVCQMTEDAALGHALQLASGEDSANANYQVVLFQRGDKATYEDFIGQSEADLKAAYGVISPRKVKLQVEGATVTAVRCDIQAYYAVLATIEYDSGDVVYVSGLTKLASISDIVNLVESVSLT
;
A
#
# COMPACT_ATOMS: atom_id res chain seq x y z
N MET A 1 5.61 74.28 3.65
CA MET A 1 5.00 72.95 3.79
C MET A 1 5.23 72.19 2.51
N PRO A 2 6.14 71.26 2.49
CA PRO A 2 5.89 69.87 2.10
C PRO A 2 6.95 68.96 2.72
N HIS A 3 6.59 68.03 3.62
CA HIS A 3 7.52 66.99 4.06
C HIS A 3 6.80 65.86 4.76
N ASP A 4 5.80 65.23 4.14
CA ASP A 4 5.12 64.07 4.74
C ASP A 4 4.89 62.87 3.79
N ILE A 5 5.52 62.86 2.62
CA ILE A 5 5.25 61.83 1.61
C ILE A 5 6.27 60.66 1.66
N ASP A 6 7.47 60.84 2.21
CA ASP A 6 8.56 59.86 2.11
C ASP A 6 8.54 58.71 3.17
N HIS A 7 7.91 58.93 4.33
CA HIS A 7 7.91 57.89 5.36
C HIS A 7 6.96 56.70 5.05
N ASN A 8 5.88 56.94 4.30
CA ASN A 8 4.90 55.94 3.96
C ASN A 8 5.40 54.96 2.87
N THR A 9 6.21 55.41 1.95
CA THR A 9 6.80 54.62 0.87
C THR A 9 7.88 53.66 1.37
N ALA A 10 8.68 54.04 2.36
CA ALA A 10 9.71 53.16 2.91
C ALA A 10 9.13 52.04 3.77
N ALA A 11 8.08 52.31 4.55
CA ALA A 11 7.35 51.28 5.34
C ALA A 11 6.65 50.29 4.41
N GLN A 12 6.00 50.78 3.34
CA GLN A 12 5.28 49.92 2.37
C GLN A 12 6.24 49.06 1.56
N ARG A 13 7.45 49.51 1.23
CA ARG A 13 8.51 48.69 0.59
C ARG A 13 9.07 47.61 1.54
N ARG A 14 9.16 47.86 2.84
CA ARG A 14 9.61 46.88 3.84
C ARG A 14 8.56 45.77 4.03
N THR A 15 7.29 46.15 4.15
CA THR A 15 6.20 45.14 4.26
C THR A 15 6.06 44.28 3.02
N SER A 16 6.21 44.87 1.79
CA SER A 16 6.17 44.07 0.55
C SER A 16 7.33 43.09 0.43
N LYS A 17 8.54 43.47 0.86
CA LYS A 17 9.71 42.57 0.90
C LYS A 17 9.52 41.43 1.92
N LEU A 18 8.93 41.72 3.06
CA LEU A 18 8.63 40.72 4.09
C LEU A 18 7.56 39.71 3.63
N LEU A 19 6.51 40.22 2.97
CA LEU A 19 5.47 39.37 2.37
C LEU A 19 6.02 38.50 1.25
N ALA A 20 6.89 39.05 0.38
CA ALA A 20 7.55 38.29 -0.67
C ALA A 20 8.47 37.20 -0.08
N ALA A 21 9.23 37.51 0.97
CA ALA A 21 10.07 36.52 1.64
C ALA A 21 9.23 35.40 2.28
N MET A 22 8.13 35.75 2.97
CA MET A 22 7.20 34.75 3.53
C MET A 22 6.59 33.86 2.43
N ALA A 23 6.17 34.43 1.31
CA ALA A 23 5.63 33.65 0.19
C ALA A 23 6.66 32.66 -0.37
N ILE A 24 7.93 33.08 -0.52
CA ILE A 24 9.03 32.19 -0.95
C ILE A 24 9.24 31.04 0.05
N PHE A 25 9.23 31.32 1.37
CA PHE A 25 9.38 30.28 2.39
C PHE A 25 8.21 29.28 2.36
N ILE A 26 6.98 29.75 2.17
CA ILE A 26 5.79 28.88 2.06
C ILE A 26 5.91 28.02 0.80
N CYS A 27 6.28 28.58 -0.35
CA CYS A 27 6.49 27.83 -1.59
C CYS A 27 7.59 26.76 -1.44
N LEU A 28 8.72 27.11 -0.83
CA LEU A 28 9.80 26.16 -0.56
C LEU A 28 9.36 25.04 0.38
N GLY A 29 8.58 25.36 1.42
CA GLY A 29 8.00 24.38 2.32
C GLY A 29 7.05 23.40 1.61
N ILE A 30 6.20 23.90 0.72
CA ILE A 30 5.29 23.07 -0.09
C ILE A 30 6.09 22.17 -1.05
N VAL A 31 7.09 22.70 -1.73
CA VAL A 31 7.95 21.92 -2.64
C VAL A 31 8.71 20.85 -1.87
N ALA A 32 9.30 21.18 -0.71
CA ALA A 32 9.99 20.23 0.13
C ALA A 32 9.03 19.12 0.64
N TYR A 33 7.81 19.48 1.02
CA TYR A 33 6.78 18.52 1.42
C TYR A 33 6.38 17.59 0.27
N ILE A 34 6.19 18.13 -0.95
CA ILE A 34 5.88 17.32 -2.15
C ILE A 34 7.03 16.38 -2.47
N ILE A 35 8.28 16.86 -2.44
CA ILE A 35 9.46 16.02 -2.67
C ILE A 35 9.57 14.91 -1.62
N LEU A 36 9.36 15.25 -0.34
CA LEU A 36 9.39 14.28 0.75
C LEU A 36 8.29 13.21 0.60
N THR A 37 7.06 13.63 0.26
CA THR A 37 5.96 12.69 -0.01
C THR A 37 6.22 11.80 -1.23
N LEU A 38 6.82 12.34 -2.29
CA LEU A 38 7.21 11.56 -3.46
C LEU A 38 8.36 10.59 -3.16
N LEU A 39 9.29 10.95 -2.29
CA LEU A 39 10.40 10.07 -1.87
C LEU A 39 9.90 8.97 -0.92
N VAL A 40 9.01 9.31 0.01
CA VAL A 40 8.42 8.35 0.96
C VAL A 40 7.44 7.40 0.25
N ASN A 41 6.71 7.87 -0.77
CA ASN A 41 5.80 7.06 -1.57
C ASN A 41 6.46 6.37 -2.77
N ARG A 42 7.77 6.48 -2.97
CA ARG A 42 8.47 5.60 -3.92
C ARG A 42 8.39 4.18 -3.35
N GLN A 43 7.68 3.32 -4.06
CA GLN A 43 7.75 1.89 -3.82
C GLN A 43 9.23 1.49 -3.85
N THR A 44 9.69 0.82 -2.82
CA THR A 44 11.03 0.24 -2.81
C THR A 44 11.07 -0.77 -3.95
N PRO A 45 12.04 -0.70 -4.88
CA PRO A 45 12.13 -1.69 -5.93
C PRO A 45 12.21 -3.09 -5.30
N ALA A 46 11.43 -4.03 -5.83
CA ALA A 46 11.55 -5.42 -5.46
C ALA A 46 12.96 -5.91 -5.83
N ASN A 47 13.61 -6.61 -4.92
CA ASN A 47 14.87 -7.29 -5.14
C ASN A 47 14.74 -8.75 -4.70
N PRO A 48 13.89 -9.55 -5.40
CA PRO A 48 13.62 -10.92 -5.00
C PRO A 48 14.91 -11.75 -5.05
N ASP A 49 15.13 -12.54 -4.02
CA ASP A 49 16.22 -13.47 -3.88
C ASP A 49 15.76 -14.92 -3.78
N THR A 50 14.45 -15.14 -3.68
CA THR A 50 13.81 -16.44 -3.50
C THR A 50 12.58 -16.57 -4.39
N HIS A 51 12.46 -17.76 -5.01
CA HIS A 51 11.31 -18.20 -5.77
C HIS A 51 10.63 -19.36 -5.05
N PHE A 52 9.30 -19.38 -5.01
CA PHE A 52 8.55 -20.44 -4.38
C PHE A 52 7.31 -20.81 -5.20
N ASP A 53 7.19 -22.11 -5.52
CA ASP A 53 6.02 -22.72 -6.16
C ASP A 53 5.17 -23.39 -5.09
N ALA A 54 3.97 -22.88 -4.87
CA ALA A 54 3.04 -23.41 -3.90
C ALA A 54 2.19 -24.57 -4.48
N GLU A 55 1.74 -25.46 -3.60
CA GLU A 55 0.90 -26.62 -3.98
C GLU A 55 -0.43 -26.22 -4.62
N ASN A 56 -0.93 -25.01 -4.33
CA ASN A 56 -2.15 -24.47 -4.94
C ASN A 56 -1.92 -23.88 -6.34
N GLY A 57 -0.72 -24.05 -6.92
CA GLY A 57 -0.38 -23.60 -8.27
C GLY A 57 -0.13 -22.10 -8.37
N ILE A 58 0.23 -21.46 -7.27
CA ILE A 58 0.68 -20.06 -7.22
C ILE A 58 2.19 -20.05 -7.07
N SER A 59 2.87 -19.25 -7.90
CA SER A 59 4.29 -18.95 -7.77
C SER A 59 4.49 -17.50 -7.36
N VAL A 60 5.48 -17.27 -6.50
CA VAL A 60 5.86 -15.94 -6.02
C VAL A 60 7.38 -15.78 -5.99
N ASP A 61 7.83 -14.57 -6.35
CA ASP A 61 9.22 -14.13 -6.15
C ASP A 61 9.25 -13.12 -5.01
N TYR A 62 10.11 -13.33 -4.00
CA TYR A 62 10.12 -12.50 -2.82
C TYR A 62 11.52 -12.30 -2.24
N GLU A 63 11.66 -11.30 -1.37
CA GLU A 63 12.87 -11.04 -0.59
C GLU A 63 12.79 -11.82 0.72
N SER A 64 13.66 -12.83 0.90
CA SER A 64 13.66 -13.68 2.09
C SER A 64 13.94 -12.91 3.40
N ALA A 65 14.63 -11.77 3.30
CA ALA A 65 14.86 -10.87 4.43
C ALA A 65 13.59 -10.16 4.93
N ILE A 66 12.63 -9.91 4.02
CA ILE A 66 11.33 -9.28 4.34
C ILE A 66 10.30 -10.35 4.72
N TRP A 67 10.31 -11.48 4.02
CA TRP A 67 9.36 -12.57 4.13
C TRP A 67 10.01 -13.89 4.55
N PRO A 68 10.57 -13.99 5.79
CA PRO A 68 11.25 -15.20 6.25
C PRO A 68 10.32 -16.41 6.45
N VAL A 69 9.01 -16.19 6.51
CA VAL A 69 8.01 -17.26 6.59
C VAL A 69 7.31 -17.37 5.25
N CYS A 70 7.38 -18.54 4.60
CA CYS A 70 6.65 -18.87 3.38
C CYS A 70 6.16 -20.31 3.52
N GLN A 71 4.84 -20.50 3.59
CA GLN A 71 4.22 -21.82 3.86
C GLN A 71 2.77 -21.87 3.42
N MET A 72 2.27 -23.09 3.22
CA MET A 72 0.83 -23.31 3.12
C MET A 72 0.18 -23.26 4.50
N THR A 73 -1.00 -22.67 4.60
CA THR A 73 -1.77 -22.54 5.84
C THR A 73 -3.26 -22.71 5.59
N GLU A 74 -4.00 -23.06 6.64
CA GLU A 74 -5.47 -23.01 6.63
C GLU A 74 -5.92 -21.67 7.21
N ASP A 75 -6.55 -20.86 6.37
CA ASP A 75 -7.13 -19.58 6.75
C ASP A 75 -8.66 -19.68 6.83
N ALA A 76 -9.27 -19.00 7.80
CA ALA A 76 -10.71 -19.08 8.03
C ALA A 76 -11.54 -18.49 6.87
N ALA A 77 -11.01 -17.49 6.16
CA ALA A 77 -11.69 -16.80 5.06
C ALA A 77 -11.30 -17.38 3.69
N LEU A 78 -10.03 -17.72 3.52
CA LEU A 78 -9.48 -18.16 2.23
C LEU A 78 -9.28 -19.67 2.13
N GLY A 79 -9.42 -20.44 3.23
CA GLY A 79 -9.15 -21.87 3.23
C GLY A 79 -7.65 -22.17 3.09
N HIS A 80 -7.29 -23.15 2.24
CA HIS A 80 -5.90 -23.58 2.04
C HIS A 80 -5.11 -22.56 1.18
N ALA A 81 -4.40 -21.66 1.83
CA ALA A 81 -3.75 -20.51 1.21
C ALA A 81 -2.23 -20.55 1.37
N LEU A 82 -1.51 -19.97 0.40
CA LEU A 82 -0.10 -19.64 0.54
C LEU A 82 0.05 -18.41 1.44
N GLN A 83 0.81 -18.55 2.52
CA GLN A 83 1.14 -17.48 3.44
C GLN A 83 2.59 -17.05 3.32
N LEU A 84 2.82 -15.75 3.19
CA LEU A 84 4.11 -15.13 3.45
C LEU A 84 3.97 -14.16 4.62
N ALA A 85 4.94 -14.18 5.56
CA ALA A 85 4.92 -13.30 6.71
C ALA A 85 6.34 -12.82 7.08
N SER A 86 6.42 -11.63 7.67
CA SER A 86 7.68 -11.06 8.17
C SER A 86 8.16 -11.68 9.49
N GLY A 87 7.46 -12.67 10.01
CA GLY A 87 7.78 -13.42 11.23
C GLY A 87 6.55 -14.14 11.77
N GLU A 88 6.75 -14.94 12.81
CA GLU A 88 5.68 -15.72 13.46
C GLU A 88 4.88 -14.87 14.47
N ASP A 89 5.49 -13.83 15.02
CA ASP A 89 4.89 -13.03 16.10
C ASP A 89 4.15 -11.79 15.55
N SER A 90 2.83 -11.88 15.54
CA SER A 90 1.94 -10.77 15.17
C SER A 90 2.00 -9.58 16.14
N ALA A 91 2.60 -9.71 17.33
CA ALA A 91 2.81 -8.61 18.26
C ALA A 91 3.95 -7.66 17.81
N ASN A 92 4.83 -8.14 16.91
CA ASN A 92 5.92 -7.33 16.37
C ASN A 92 5.38 -6.05 15.70
N ALA A 93 6.04 -4.92 15.95
CA ALA A 93 5.69 -3.62 15.38
C ALA A 93 5.83 -3.57 13.84
N ASN A 94 6.69 -4.44 13.28
CA ASN A 94 6.94 -4.53 11.84
C ASN A 94 6.24 -5.72 11.19
N TYR A 95 5.23 -6.30 11.87
CA TYR A 95 4.53 -7.47 11.35
C TYR A 95 3.80 -7.18 10.05
N GLN A 96 4.03 -8.06 9.07
CA GLN A 96 3.34 -8.10 7.78
C GLN A 96 2.98 -9.56 7.48
N VAL A 97 1.83 -9.76 6.86
CA VAL A 97 1.40 -11.06 6.36
C VAL A 97 0.60 -10.87 5.08
N VAL A 98 0.78 -11.78 4.13
CA VAL A 98 -0.02 -11.85 2.90
C VAL A 98 -0.43 -13.28 2.68
N LEU A 99 -1.70 -13.47 2.35
CA LEU A 99 -2.31 -14.72 2.00
C LEU A 99 -2.73 -14.70 0.53
N PHE A 100 -2.45 -15.78 -0.19
CA PHE A 100 -2.82 -15.98 -1.58
C PHE A 100 -3.60 -17.27 -1.73
N GLN A 101 -4.80 -17.18 -2.32
CA GLN A 101 -5.64 -18.34 -2.62
C GLN A 101 -6.01 -18.34 -4.10
N ARG A 102 -5.80 -19.47 -4.78
CA ARG A 102 -6.28 -19.69 -6.13
C ARG A 102 -7.70 -20.24 -6.11
N GLY A 103 -8.53 -19.73 -7.00
CA GLY A 103 -9.89 -20.19 -7.20
C GLY A 103 -10.40 -19.77 -8.58
N ASP A 104 -11.67 -19.97 -8.82
CA ASP A 104 -12.39 -19.43 -9.96
C ASP A 104 -13.22 -18.19 -9.53
N LYS A 105 -13.79 -17.49 -10.50
CA LYS A 105 -14.59 -16.28 -10.25
C LYS A 105 -15.85 -16.54 -9.42
N ALA A 106 -16.34 -17.77 -9.36
CA ALA A 106 -17.50 -18.17 -8.60
C ALA A 106 -17.16 -18.55 -7.14
N THR A 107 -15.86 -18.81 -6.85
CA THR A 107 -15.41 -19.25 -5.52
C THR A 107 -15.65 -18.18 -4.46
N TYR A 108 -15.38 -16.90 -4.81
CA TYR A 108 -15.57 -15.76 -3.91
C TYR A 108 -16.20 -14.59 -4.67
N GLU A 109 -17.53 -14.68 -4.90
CA GLU A 109 -18.26 -13.57 -5.48
C GLU A 109 -18.17 -12.35 -4.55
N ASP A 110 -17.73 -11.20 -5.11
CA ASP A 110 -17.50 -9.95 -4.37
C ASP A 110 -16.55 -10.09 -3.16
N PHE A 111 -15.45 -10.81 -3.34
CA PHE A 111 -14.43 -11.01 -2.29
C PHE A 111 -14.01 -9.70 -1.59
N ILE A 112 -13.75 -8.64 -2.35
CA ILE A 112 -13.31 -7.36 -1.80
C ILE A 112 -14.42 -6.74 -0.95
N GLY A 113 -15.66 -6.70 -1.43
CA GLY A 113 -16.78 -6.12 -0.70
C GLY A 113 -17.09 -6.87 0.58
N GLN A 114 -17.05 -8.21 0.56
CA GLN A 114 -17.23 -9.04 1.76
C GLN A 114 -16.09 -8.82 2.76
N SER A 115 -14.84 -8.83 2.32
CA SER A 115 -13.68 -8.58 3.18
C SER A 115 -13.69 -7.17 3.80
N GLU A 116 -14.11 -6.14 3.04
CA GLU A 116 -14.33 -4.80 3.60
C GLU A 116 -15.42 -4.78 4.67
N ALA A 117 -16.51 -5.51 4.46
CA ALA A 117 -17.60 -5.61 5.44
C ALA A 117 -17.13 -6.30 6.73
N ASP A 118 -16.34 -7.37 6.62
CA ASP A 118 -15.77 -8.10 7.75
C ASP A 118 -14.76 -7.24 8.52
N LEU A 119 -13.87 -6.54 7.82
CA LEU A 119 -12.95 -5.58 8.43
C LEU A 119 -13.70 -4.46 9.17
N LYS A 120 -14.78 -3.95 8.59
CA LYS A 120 -15.62 -2.94 9.22
C LYS A 120 -16.33 -3.48 10.45
N ALA A 121 -16.82 -4.71 10.40
CA ALA A 121 -17.46 -5.37 11.54
C ALA A 121 -16.46 -5.61 12.70
N ALA A 122 -15.23 -6.03 12.37
CA ALA A 122 -14.21 -6.33 13.36
C ALA A 122 -13.56 -5.08 13.97
N TYR A 123 -13.31 -4.03 13.18
CA TYR A 123 -12.50 -2.88 13.56
C TYR A 123 -13.23 -1.54 13.55
N GLY A 124 -14.50 -1.50 13.14
CA GLY A 124 -15.31 -0.28 13.10
C GLY A 124 -15.09 0.54 11.81
N VAL A 125 -14.53 1.74 11.92
CA VAL A 125 -14.34 2.61 10.76
C VAL A 125 -13.14 2.15 9.95
N ILE A 126 -13.35 1.91 8.65
CA ILE A 126 -12.30 1.66 7.67
C ILE A 126 -12.38 2.72 6.56
N SER A 127 -11.25 2.97 5.88
CA SER A 127 -11.18 3.93 4.77
C SER A 127 -10.59 3.25 3.54
N PRO A 128 -11.45 2.63 2.69
CA PRO A 128 -10.96 1.94 1.49
C PRO A 128 -10.47 2.95 0.44
N ARG A 129 -9.36 2.64 -0.21
CA ARG A 129 -8.76 3.41 -1.31
C ARG A 129 -8.28 2.47 -2.39
N LYS A 130 -8.53 2.81 -3.65
CA LYS A 130 -7.99 2.03 -4.78
C LYS A 130 -6.47 2.05 -4.78
N VAL A 131 -5.88 0.89 -5.01
CA VAL A 131 -4.44 0.69 -5.20
C VAL A 131 -4.22 0.26 -6.64
N LYS A 132 -3.16 0.78 -7.27
CA LYS A 132 -2.71 0.27 -8.57
C LYS A 132 -1.71 -0.86 -8.32
N LEU A 133 -2.04 -2.02 -8.84
CA LEU A 133 -1.19 -3.20 -8.89
C LEU A 133 -1.13 -3.68 -10.33
N GLN A 134 0.03 -4.21 -10.76
CA GLN A 134 0.24 -4.72 -12.10
C GLN A 134 0.79 -6.14 -12.01
N VAL A 135 0.02 -7.09 -12.51
CA VAL A 135 0.44 -8.49 -12.63
C VAL A 135 0.41 -8.84 -14.10
N GLU A 136 1.48 -9.48 -14.59
CA GLU A 136 1.59 -9.84 -16.00
C GLU A 136 0.49 -10.84 -16.39
N GLY A 137 -0.18 -10.59 -17.53
CA GLY A 137 -1.23 -11.47 -18.05
C GLY A 137 -2.52 -11.49 -17.22
N ALA A 138 -2.76 -10.47 -16.37
CA ALA A 138 -3.94 -10.44 -15.50
C ALA A 138 -4.57 -9.05 -15.36
N THR A 139 -5.86 -9.03 -15.06
CA THR A 139 -6.60 -7.84 -14.62
C THR A 139 -6.65 -7.82 -13.10
N VAL A 140 -6.20 -6.72 -12.49
CA VAL A 140 -6.14 -6.60 -11.03
C VAL A 140 -7.14 -5.57 -10.53
N THR A 141 -7.95 -5.97 -9.55
CA THR A 141 -8.76 -5.06 -8.73
C THR A 141 -8.20 -5.09 -7.32
N ALA A 142 -7.80 -3.93 -6.79
CA ALA A 142 -7.20 -3.87 -5.46
C ALA A 142 -7.63 -2.63 -4.67
N VAL A 143 -7.76 -2.81 -3.37
CA VAL A 143 -8.03 -1.75 -2.40
C VAL A 143 -7.10 -1.87 -1.20
N ARG A 144 -6.74 -0.73 -0.63
CA ARG A 144 -6.13 -0.61 0.69
C ARG A 144 -7.19 -0.10 1.65
N CYS A 145 -7.33 -0.75 2.79
CA CYS A 145 -8.17 -0.29 3.89
C CYS A 145 -7.29 0.19 5.03
N ASP A 146 -7.42 1.47 5.40
CA ASP A 146 -6.75 2.03 6.57
C ASP A 146 -7.59 1.66 7.81
N ILE A 147 -7.00 0.90 8.73
CA ILE A 147 -7.57 0.43 10.00
C ILE A 147 -6.72 1.02 11.13
N GLN A 148 -7.25 1.23 12.33
CA GLN A 148 -6.61 1.97 13.44
C GLN A 148 -5.10 1.70 13.65
N ALA A 149 -4.67 0.43 13.61
CA ALA A 149 -3.29 0.02 13.86
C ALA A 149 -2.66 -0.72 12.67
N TYR A 150 -3.41 -0.89 11.56
CA TYR A 150 -3.02 -1.71 10.44
C TYR A 150 -3.44 -1.09 9.12
N TYR A 151 -2.81 -1.57 8.05
CA TYR A 151 -3.25 -1.36 6.69
C TYR A 151 -3.52 -2.73 6.07
N ALA A 152 -4.74 -2.94 5.61
CA ALA A 152 -5.08 -4.14 4.86
C ALA A 152 -5.02 -3.84 3.36
N VAL A 153 -4.53 -4.81 2.58
CA VAL A 153 -4.56 -4.80 1.12
C VAL A 153 -5.37 -5.99 0.67
N LEU A 154 -6.45 -5.74 -0.05
CA LEU A 154 -7.31 -6.77 -0.61
C LEU A 154 -7.22 -6.68 -2.13
N ALA A 155 -7.01 -7.81 -2.81
CA ALA A 155 -6.98 -7.82 -4.25
C ALA A 155 -7.58 -9.09 -4.85
N THR A 156 -8.10 -8.94 -6.07
CA THR A 156 -8.42 -10.02 -6.98
C THR A 156 -7.57 -9.87 -8.23
N ILE A 157 -6.89 -10.95 -8.63
CA ILE A 157 -6.04 -11.03 -9.82
C ILE A 157 -6.72 -12.02 -10.75
N GLU A 158 -7.38 -11.52 -11.80
CA GLU A 158 -8.09 -12.32 -12.80
C GLU A 158 -7.18 -12.55 -14.00
N TYR A 159 -6.75 -13.79 -14.22
CA TYR A 159 -5.92 -14.18 -15.36
C TYR A 159 -6.77 -14.44 -16.60
N ASP A 160 -6.17 -14.30 -17.78
CA ASP A 160 -6.82 -14.59 -19.07
C ASP A 160 -7.26 -16.06 -19.20
N SER A 161 -6.67 -16.97 -18.41
CA SER A 161 -7.08 -18.38 -18.30
C SER A 161 -8.46 -18.56 -17.65
N GLY A 162 -8.96 -17.56 -16.94
CA GLY A 162 -10.17 -17.64 -16.12
C GLY A 162 -9.92 -17.98 -14.66
N ASP A 163 -8.67 -18.30 -14.30
CA ASP A 163 -8.25 -18.46 -12.90
C ASP A 163 -8.23 -17.12 -12.18
N VAL A 164 -8.50 -17.14 -10.88
CA VAL A 164 -8.45 -15.95 -10.03
C VAL A 164 -7.57 -16.24 -8.84
N VAL A 165 -6.69 -15.29 -8.50
CA VAL A 165 -5.96 -15.29 -7.24
C VAL A 165 -6.55 -14.21 -6.33
N TYR A 166 -6.99 -14.64 -5.15
CA TYR A 166 -7.49 -13.79 -4.08
C TYR A 166 -6.36 -13.47 -3.12
N VAL A 167 -6.23 -12.19 -2.76
CA VAL A 167 -5.13 -11.70 -1.93
C VAL A 167 -5.69 -10.98 -0.71
N SER A 168 -5.22 -11.39 0.47
CA SER A 168 -5.47 -10.69 1.73
C SER A 168 -4.14 -10.38 2.39
N GLY A 169 -3.76 -9.10 2.41
CA GLY A 169 -2.53 -8.61 3.02
C GLY A 169 -2.82 -7.74 4.24
N LEU A 170 -1.99 -7.85 5.26
CA LEU A 170 -2.05 -7.02 6.46
C LEU A 170 -0.64 -6.54 6.84
N THR A 171 -0.50 -5.25 7.14
CA THR A 171 0.77 -4.69 7.63
C THR A 171 0.53 -3.67 8.74
N LYS A 172 1.45 -3.61 9.71
CA LYS A 172 1.55 -2.53 10.71
C LYS A 172 2.39 -1.36 10.22
N LEU A 173 3.11 -1.53 9.14
CA LEU A 173 3.92 -0.46 8.55
C LEU A 173 3.04 0.57 7.85
N ALA A 174 3.46 1.83 7.88
CA ALA A 174 2.77 2.91 7.16
C ALA A 174 2.84 2.75 5.63
N SER A 175 3.87 2.05 5.13
CA SER A 175 4.02 1.71 3.72
C SER A 175 3.47 0.32 3.44
N ILE A 176 2.77 0.17 2.31
CA ILE A 176 2.31 -1.11 1.77
C ILE A 176 3.22 -1.62 0.63
N SER A 177 4.39 -0.98 0.42
CA SER A 177 5.26 -1.28 -0.73
C SER A 177 5.70 -2.73 -0.79
N ASP A 178 6.02 -3.34 0.35
CA ASP A 178 6.46 -4.73 0.40
C ASP A 178 5.35 -5.71 -0.01
N ILE A 179 4.10 -5.41 0.43
CA ILE A 179 2.92 -6.19 0.00
C ILE A 179 2.67 -5.99 -1.51
N VAL A 180 2.76 -4.75 -2.00
CA VAL A 180 2.58 -4.45 -3.42
C VAL A 180 3.60 -5.20 -4.26
N ASN A 181 4.88 -5.11 -3.93
CA ASN A 181 5.96 -5.79 -4.64
C ASN A 181 5.74 -7.32 -4.68
N LEU A 182 5.34 -7.90 -3.54
CA LEU A 182 5.04 -9.31 -3.43
C LEU A 182 3.85 -9.72 -4.30
N VAL A 183 2.76 -8.94 -4.29
CA VAL A 183 1.56 -9.21 -5.10
C VAL A 183 1.85 -9.08 -6.59
N GLU A 184 2.70 -8.12 -7.00
CA GLU A 184 3.09 -7.93 -8.39
C GLU A 184 4.01 -9.04 -8.93
N SER A 185 4.63 -9.83 -8.05
CA SER A 185 5.46 -10.99 -8.43
C SER A 185 4.67 -12.28 -8.63
N VAL A 186 3.36 -12.29 -8.32
CA VAL A 186 2.53 -13.50 -8.38
C VAL A 186 2.34 -13.97 -9.83
N SER A 187 2.48 -15.27 -10.04
CA SER A 187 2.15 -15.95 -11.29
C SER A 187 1.45 -17.28 -11.01
N LEU A 188 0.91 -17.90 -12.06
CA LEU A 188 0.33 -19.24 -12.00
C LEU A 188 1.26 -20.26 -12.69
N THR A 189 1.44 -21.42 -12.05
CA THR A 189 2.15 -22.59 -12.60
C THR A 189 1.21 -23.65 -13.07
#